data_b882fbec55a52293e29d0ecff86c2bf8
#
_entry.id   b882fbec55a52293e29d0ecff86c2bf8
#
_cell.length_a   1.000
_cell.length_b   1.000
_cell.length_c   1.000
_cell.angle_alpha   90.00
_cell.angle_beta   90.00
_cell.angle_gamma   90.00
#
_symmetry.space_group_name_H-M   'P 1'
#
loop_
_entity.id
_entity.type
_entity.pdbx_description
1 polymer ?
#
loop_
_entity_poly.entity_id
_entity_poly.type
_entity_poly.pdbx_seq_one_letter_code
_entity_poly.pdbx_strand_id
1 'polypeptide(L)'
;MDMKKRFLHLFSLMLTVLMLIPCVGSAEEAEAVDNGVMREGLTALEATRLMGNGINLGNTLEACDNNVGIKTNTPLSYETHWGQPKTTQAMIDGMKAAGFDTIRIPVAWMTNATHLYEGDYTIDADYMDRVEEVVRYARKAGMYVIVNDHWDGGWYGMFGSESAETRALAMEAYKGMWQQIAERFRDYSDYLIFESANEELGTRF
;
A
#
# COMPACT_ATOMS: atom_id res chain seq x y z
N MET A 1 32.65 13.56 -58.80
CA MET A 1 31.63 13.70 -57.73
C MET A 1 32.38 14.11 -56.47
N ASP A 2 32.11 15.34 -56.03
CA ASP A 2 32.91 16.06 -55.02
C ASP A 2 32.88 15.37 -53.64
N MET A 3 34.04 15.25 -53.01
CA MET A 3 34.24 14.60 -51.72
C MET A 3 33.30 15.16 -50.64
N LYS A 4 32.97 16.44 -50.72
CA LYS A 4 31.99 17.11 -49.83
C LYS A 4 30.57 16.56 -49.99
N LYS A 5 30.16 16.16 -51.21
CA LYS A 5 28.84 15.56 -51.43
C LYS A 5 28.76 14.13 -50.91
N ARG A 6 29.88 13.37 -50.95
CA ARG A 6 29.93 12.03 -50.33
C ARG A 6 29.83 12.07 -48.81
N PHE A 7 30.48 13.08 -48.20
CA PHE A 7 30.42 13.24 -46.74
C PHE A 7 29.00 13.65 -46.28
N LEU A 8 28.32 14.51 -47.02
CA LEU A 8 26.96 14.93 -46.71
C LEU A 8 25.94 13.78 -46.82
N HIS A 9 26.12 12.89 -47.82
CA HIS A 9 25.25 11.72 -48.00
C HIS A 9 25.49 10.65 -46.91
N LEU A 10 26.75 10.42 -46.51
CA LEU A 10 27.05 9.52 -45.39
C LEU A 10 26.49 10.05 -44.04
N PHE A 11 26.57 11.36 -43.81
CA PHE A 11 26.04 11.97 -42.62
C PHE A 11 24.51 11.95 -42.58
N SER A 12 23.86 12.16 -43.74
CA SER A 12 22.40 12.07 -43.90
C SER A 12 21.90 10.63 -43.69
N LEU A 13 22.65 9.63 -44.23
CA LEU A 13 22.30 8.22 -44.07
C LEU A 13 22.49 7.76 -42.60
N MET A 14 23.51 8.26 -41.93
CA MET A 14 23.76 7.96 -40.52
C MET A 14 22.72 8.61 -39.60
N LEU A 15 22.24 9.83 -39.91
CA LEU A 15 21.18 10.51 -39.18
C LEU A 15 19.82 9.85 -39.41
N THR A 16 19.56 9.31 -40.60
CA THR A 16 18.31 8.62 -40.94
C THR A 16 18.26 7.23 -40.31
N VAL A 17 19.40 6.55 -40.15
CA VAL A 17 19.47 5.26 -39.42
C VAL A 17 19.35 5.46 -37.93
N LEU A 18 19.80 6.61 -37.36
CA LEU A 18 19.59 6.93 -35.96
C LEU A 18 18.13 7.30 -35.65
N MET A 19 17.35 7.78 -36.63
CA MET A 19 15.92 8.09 -36.48
C MET A 19 15.01 6.88 -36.74
N LEU A 20 15.55 5.78 -37.26
CA LEU A 20 14.83 4.53 -37.48
C LEU A 20 15.15 3.44 -36.48
N ILE A 21 15.87 3.78 -35.40
CA ILE A 21 15.76 2.99 -34.21
C ILE A 21 14.34 3.27 -33.73
N PRO A 22 13.38 2.32 -33.83
CA PRO A 22 12.17 2.48 -33.09
C PRO A 22 12.64 2.72 -31.64
N CYS A 23 12.16 3.78 -31.06
CA CYS A 23 12.02 3.78 -29.63
C CYS A 23 11.10 2.59 -29.36
N VAL A 24 11.68 1.39 -29.33
CA VAL A 24 11.17 0.32 -28.52
C VAL A 24 11.30 0.93 -27.11
N GLY A 25 10.35 1.81 -26.78
CA GLY A 25 9.91 1.88 -25.44
C GLY A 25 9.69 0.41 -25.14
N SER A 26 10.58 -0.15 -24.38
CA SER A 26 10.27 -1.29 -23.59
C SER A 26 8.95 -0.90 -22.91
N ALA A 27 7.83 -1.38 -23.45
CA ALA A 27 6.86 -1.93 -22.57
C ALA A 27 7.70 -3.00 -21.83
N GLU A 28 8.43 -2.60 -20.81
CA GLU A 28 8.61 -3.44 -19.64
C GLU A 28 7.19 -3.86 -19.40
N GLU A 29 6.86 -5.09 -19.82
CA GLU A 29 5.77 -5.82 -19.24
C GLU A 29 5.99 -5.56 -17.76
N ALA A 30 5.03 -4.87 -17.14
CA ALA A 30 5.15 -4.52 -15.74
C ALA A 30 5.24 -5.88 -15.07
N GLU A 31 6.47 -6.32 -14.84
CA GLU A 31 6.77 -7.56 -14.16
C GLU A 31 5.95 -7.49 -12.90
N ALA A 32 5.09 -8.49 -12.71
CA ALA A 32 4.08 -8.41 -11.66
C ALA A 32 4.81 -7.96 -10.40
N VAL A 33 4.47 -6.79 -9.87
CA VAL A 33 5.15 -6.12 -8.76
C VAL A 33 5.30 -7.05 -7.56
N ASP A 34 4.44 -8.07 -7.52
CA ASP A 34 4.54 -9.23 -6.66
C ASP A 34 4.20 -10.48 -7.49
N ASN A 35 4.97 -11.55 -7.36
CA ASN A 35 4.79 -12.76 -8.17
C ASN A 35 3.68 -13.69 -7.66
N GLY A 36 3.01 -13.35 -6.56
CA GLY A 36 1.94 -14.14 -5.94
C GLY A 36 2.38 -15.51 -5.39
N VAL A 37 3.69 -15.82 -5.40
CA VAL A 37 4.18 -17.13 -5.00
C VAL A 37 4.54 -17.16 -3.53
N MET A 38 3.87 -18.02 -2.77
CA MET A 38 4.24 -18.32 -1.38
C MET A 38 5.46 -19.23 -1.36
N ARG A 39 6.49 -18.88 -0.60
CA ARG A 39 7.71 -19.69 -0.48
C ARG A 39 7.45 -20.90 0.41
N GLU A 40 7.67 -22.09 -0.13
CA GLU A 40 7.53 -23.32 0.62
C GLU A 40 8.63 -23.49 1.67
N GLY A 41 8.27 -23.97 2.85
CA GLY A 41 9.20 -24.29 3.92
C GLY A 41 9.84 -23.08 4.64
N LEU A 42 9.43 -21.85 4.31
CA LEU A 42 9.90 -20.68 5.01
C LEU A 42 9.35 -20.63 6.45
N THR A 43 10.23 -20.74 7.42
CA THR A 43 9.85 -20.62 8.82
C THR A 43 9.66 -19.15 9.23
N ALA A 44 8.85 -18.87 10.26
CA ALA A 44 8.65 -17.53 10.78
C ALA A 44 9.98 -16.86 11.21
N LEU A 45 10.93 -17.64 11.75
CA LEU A 45 12.24 -17.13 12.13
C LEU A 45 13.11 -16.74 10.92
N GLU A 46 13.02 -17.49 9.84
CA GLU A 46 13.70 -17.14 8.58
C GLU A 46 13.06 -15.92 7.95
N ALA A 47 11.72 -15.86 7.90
CA ALA A 47 10.99 -14.70 7.42
C ALA A 47 11.40 -13.42 8.16
N THR A 48 11.43 -13.44 9.50
CA THR A 48 11.82 -12.27 10.30
C THR A 48 13.26 -11.85 10.06
N ARG A 49 14.17 -12.78 9.79
CA ARG A 49 15.56 -12.44 9.42
C ARG A 49 15.65 -11.79 8.04
N LEU A 50 14.85 -12.26 7.08
CA LEU A 50 14.78 -11.70 5.73
C LEU A 50 14.11 -10.31 5.71
N MET A 51 13.21 -10.04 6.64
CA MET A 51 12.57 -8.73 6.79
C MET A 51 13.53 -7.62 7.19
N GLY A 52 14.70 -7.94 7.75
CA GLY A 52 15.77 -6.99 8.03
C GLY A 52 15.35 -5.80 8.90
N ASN A 53 15.76 -4.60 8.51
CA ASN A 53 15.40 -3.37 9.21
C ASN A 53 14.05 -2.84 8.69
N GLY A 54 13.16 -2.48 9.61
CA GLY A 54 11.83 -1.96 9.28
C GLY A 54 11.66 -0.47 9.58
N ILE A 55 10.74 0.16 8.86
CA ILE A 55 10.29 1.53 9.08
C ILE A 55 8.77 1.59 8.96
N ASN A 56 8.12 2.48 9.72
CA ASN A 56 6.69 2.78 9.53
C ASN A 56 6.50 3.92 8.52
N LEU A 57 5.53 3.77 7.64
CA LEU A 57 4.96 4.88 6.87
C LEU A 57 3.89 5.57 7.74
N GLY A 58 4.34 6.19 8.84
CA GLY A 58 3.45 6.71 9.88
C GLY A 58 2.81 8.04 9.55
N ASN A 59 1.63 8.28 10.13
CA ASN A 59 0.81 9.49 10.00
C ASN A 59 0.35 9.78 8.56
N THR A 60 0.16 8.74 7.77
CA THR A 60 -0.26 8.81 6.36
C THR A 60 -1.61 8.14 6.16
N LEU A 61 -1.64 6.86 5.83
CA LEU A 61 -2.89 6.15 5.52
C LEU A 61 -3.70 5.79 6.78
N GLU A 62 -3.12 5.86 7.97
CA GLU A 62 -3.86 5.78 9.23
C GLU A 62 -4.40 7.13 9.71
N ALA A 63 -4.05 8.22 9.01
CA ALA A 63 -4.59 9.52 9.34
C ALA A 63 -6.11 9.54 9.11
N CYS A 64 -6.86 9.93 10.12
CA CYS A 64 -8.31 9.98 10.08
C CYS A 64 -8.86 11.13 10.94
N ASP A 65 -10.14 11.45 10.75
CA ASP A 65 -10.83 12.39 11.62
C ASP A 65 -11.15 11.74 12.98
N ASN A 66 -11.05 12.50 14.04
CA ASN A 66 -11.42 12.06 15.41
C ASN A 66 -12.92 11.81 15.58
N ASN A 67 -13.72 12.22 14.62
CA ASN A 67 -15.16 12.00 14.61
C ASN A 67 -15.48 10.74 13.83
N VAL A 68 -15.43 9.61 14.51
CA VAL A 68 -15.77 8.30 13.93
C VAL A 68 -17.11 8.35 13.19
N GLY A 69 -17.11 7.97 11.93
CA GLY A 69 -18.31 7.94 11.08
C GLY A 69 -18.72 9.28 10.44
N ILE A 70 -17.98 10.38 10.68
CA ILE A 70 -18.22 11.65 10.00
C ILE A 70 -17.13 11.87 8.96
N LYS A 71 -17.47 11.65 7.70
CA LYS A 71 -16.58 11.97 6.58
C LYS A 71 -16.70 13.47 6.28
N THR A 72 -15.69 14.23 6.65
CA THR A 72 -15.60 15.66 6.31
C THR A 72 -14.86 15.90 5.00
N ASN A 73 -14.10 14.89 4.54
CA ASN A 73 -13.26 14.93 3.34
C ASN A 73 -13.47 13.67 2.50
N THR A 74 -12.92 13.66 1.30
CA THR A 74 -12.82 12.43 0.52
C THR A 74 -11.79 11.50 1.16
N PRO A 75 -11.94 10.17 1.11
CA PRO A 75 -11.00 9.23 1.73
C PRO A 75 -9.54 9.50 1.36
N LEU A 76 -9.26 9.83 0.10
CA LEU A 76 -7.91 10.13 -0.38
C LEU A 76 -7.29 11.38 0.25
N SER A 77 -8.08 12.31 0.78
CA SER A 77 -7.56 13.52 1.43
C SER A 77 -7.00 13.26 2.82
N TYR A 78 -7.36 12.15 3.45
CA TYR A 78 -6.87 11.80 4.77
C TYR A 78 -5.38 11.47 4.78
N GLU A 79 -4.82 10.95 3.69
CA GLU A 79 -3.39 10.64 3.59
C GLU A 79 -2.47 11.81 3.99
N THR A 80 -2.93 13.03 3.79
CA THR A 80 -2.16 14.26 4.14
C THR A 80 -2.72 15.00 5.35
N HIS A 81 -3.75 14.47 5.98
CA HIS A 81 -4.52 15.17 7.01
C HIS A 81 -3.69 15.47 8.26
N TRP A 82 -2.77 14.59 8.63
CA TRP A 82 -1.86 14.79 9.77
C TRP A 82 -0.51 15.40 9.39
N GLY A 83 -0.45 16.08 8.24
CA GLY A 83 0.70 16.87 7.82
C GLY A 83 1.79 16.12 7.07
N GLN A 84 1.57 14.85 6.74
CA GLN A 84 2.49 14.11 5.87
C GLN A 84 2.24 14.46 4.39
N PRO A 85 3.26 14.42 3.54
CA PRO A 85 3.08 14.54 2.11
C PRO A 85 2.42 13.29 1.54
N LYS A 86 1.76 13.42 0.38
CA LYS A 86 1.28 12.26 -0.37
C LYS A 86 2.44 11.34 -0.69
N THR A 87 2.31 10.05 -0.37
CA THR A 87 3.35 9.04 -0.60
C THR A 87 3.61 8.84 -2.09
N THR A 88 4.88 8.77 -2.46
CA THR A 88 5.32 8.54 -3.83
C THR A 88 6.29 7.38 -3.92
N GLN A 89 6.45 6.80 -5.13
CA GLN A 89 7.47 5.77 -5.38
C GLN A 89 8.86 6.25 -4.93
N ALA A 90 9.23 7.50 -5.26
CA ALA A 90 10.55 8.04 -4.92
C ALA A 90 10.81 8.10 -3.40
N MET A 91 9.78 8.34 -2.58
CA MET A 91 9.91 8.29 -1.12
C MET A 91 10.23 6.86 -0.66
N ILE A 92 9.51 5.88 -1.17
CA ILE A 92 9.73 4.46 -0.83
C ILE A 92 11.11 3.99 -1.32
N ASP A 93 11.51 4.36 -2.53
CA ASP A 93 12.85 4.07 -3.07
C ASP A 93 13.95 4.68 -2.17
N GLY A 94 13.71 5.89 -1.65
CA GLY A 94 14.61 6.55 -0.70
C GLY A 94 14.72 5.79 0.63
N MET A 95 13.62 5.26 1.16
CA MET A 95 13.63 4.42 2.36
C MET A 95 14.42 3.13 2.11
N LYS A 96 14.21 2.47 0.97
CA LYS A 96 15.00 1.29 0.59
C LYS A 96 16.49 1.60 0.46
N ALA A 97 16.83 2.69 -0.20
CA ALA A 97 18.22 3.14 -0.35
C ALA A 97 18.88 3.50 0.99
N ALA A 98 18.11 3.93 1.99
CA ALA A 98 18.57 4.17 3.36
C ALA A 98 18.81 2.87 4.16
N GLY A 99 18.50 1.70 3.61
CA GLY A 99 18.78 0.40 4.22
C GLY A 99 17.61 -0.24 4.95
N PHE A 100 16.38 0.21 4.67
CA PHE A 100 15.19 -0.45 5.19
C PHE A 100 14.73 -1.55 4.23
N ASP A 101 14.49 -2.74 4.76
CA ASP A 101 14.04 -3.93 4.01
C ASP A 101 12.55 -4.20 4.18
N THR A 102 11.95 -3.64 5.20
CA THR A 102 10.52 -3.77 5.53
C THR A 102 9.90 -2.41 5.74
N ILE A 103 8.70 -2.22 5.21
CA ILE A 103 7.84 -1.07 5.52
C ILE A 103 6.55 -1.56 6.17
N ARG A 104 6.19 -0.95 7.29
CA ARG A 104 4.85 -1.13 7.88
C ARG A 104 4.00 0.06 7.45
N ILE A 105 2.86 -0.23 6.87
CA ILE A 105 1.88 0.73 6.35
C ILE A 105 0.66 0.69 7.27
N PRO A 106 0.60 1.58 8.27
CA PRO A 106 -0.60 1.74 9.07
C PRO A 106 -1.76 2.28 8.22
N VAL A 107 -2.97 1.76 8.44
CA VAL A 107 -4.16 2.12 7.65
C VAL A 107 -5.37 2.27 8.55
N ALA A 108 -6.15 3.31 8.35
CA ALA A 108 -7.47 3.50 8.94
C ALA A 108 -8.55 3.13 7.92
N TRP A 109 -9.02 1.91 7.98
CA TRP A 109 -9.92 1.34 6.96
C TRP A 109 -11.36 1.77 7.12
N MET A 110 -11.86 1.70 8.35
CA MET A 110 -13.29 1.80 8.65
C MET A 110 -13.75 3.24 8.84
N THR A 111 -12.90 4.09 9.41
CA THR A 111 -13.25 5.48 9.70
C THR A 111 -13.23 6.35 8.46
N ASN A 112 -12.28 6.12 7.56
CA ASN A 112 -12.08 6.96 6.39
C ASN A 112 -12.93 6.51 5.20
N ALA A 113 -13.31 5.25 5.13
CA ALA A 113 -13.78 4.62 3.91
C ALA A 113 -15.14 3.91 4.03
N THR A 114 -15.84 4.04 5.15
CA THR A 114 -17.10 3.31 5.36
C THR A 114 -18.07 4.07 6.25
N HIS A 115 -19.32 3.59 6.28
CA HIS A 115 -20.40 4.04 7.14
C HIS A 115 -20.63 3.05 8.29
N LEU A 116 -19.58 2.78 9.08
CA LEU A 116 -19.52 1.77 10.13
C LEU A 116 -20.77 1.76 11.03
N TYR A 117 -21.23 2.93 11.49
CA TYR A 117 -22.37 3.02 12.42
C TYR A 117 -23.72 2.86 11.74
N GLU A 118 -23.74 2.87 10.42
CA GLU A 118 -24.93 2.63 9.61
C GLU A 118 -25.03 1.15 9.20
N GLY A 119 -24.07 0.30 9.63
CA GLY A 119 -24.00 -1.12 9.29
C GLY A 119 -23.45 -1.39 7.90
N ASP A 120 -22.89 -0.37 7.25
CA ASP A 120 -22.15 -0.51 5.99
C ASP A 120 -20.65 -0.60 6.29
N TYR A 121 -20.07 -1.77 6.06
CA TYR A 121 -18.66 -2.07 6.27
C TYR A 121 -17.85 -2.03 4.98
N THR A 122 -18.43 -1.50 3.91
CA THR A 122 -17.76 -1.43 2.61
C THR A 122 -16.65 -0.40 2.65
N ILE A 123 -15.42 -0.85 2.41
CA ILE A 123 -14.26 0.02 2.25
C ILE A 123 -14.40 0.76 0.92
N ASP A 124 -14.16 2.06 0.94
CA ASP A 124 -14.19 2.89 -0.27
C ASP A 124 -13.19 2.37 -1.31
N ALA A 125 -13.67 2.20 -2.56
CA ALA A 125 -12.87 1.58 -3.61
C ALA A 125 -11.63 2.41 -3.96
N ASP A 126 -11.76 3.75 -4.04
CA ASP A 126 -10.63 4.63 -4.35
C ASP A 126 -9.60 4.61 -3.22
N TYR A 127 -10.05 4.46 -1.97
CA TYR A 127 -9.15 4.33 -0.83
C TYR A 127 -8.42 2.98 -0.81
N MET A 128 -9.13 1.88 -1.08
CA MET A 128 -8.53 0.56 -1.23
C MET A 128 -7.49 0.55 -2.36
N ASP A 129 -7.82 1.15 -3.51
CA ASP A 129 -6.90 1.31 -4.64
C ASP A 129 -5.66 2.10 -4.25
N ARG A 130 -5.82 3.16 -3.44
CA ARG A 130 -4.69 3.96 -2.96
C ARG A 130 -3.79 3.20 -2.01
N VAL A 131 -4.35 2.44 -1.09
CA VAL A 131 -3.55 1.59 -0.18
C VAL A 131 -2.76 0.56 -0.99
N GLU A 132 -3.41 -0.12 -1.95
CA GLU A 132 -2.72 -1.07 -2.80
C GLU A 132 -1.63 -0.40 -3.65
N GLU A 133 -1.86 0.80 -4.17
CA GLU A 133 -0.83 1.56 -4.90
C GLU A 133 0.43 1.76 -4.05
N VAL A 134 0.28 2.12 -2.78
CA VAL A 134 1.42 2.29 -1.87
C VAL A 134 2.08 0.96 -1.54
N VAL A 135 1.31 -0.11 -1.36
CA VAL A 135 1.84 -1.49 -1.23
C VAL A 135 2.69 -1.85 -2.45
N ARG A 136 2.20 -1.55 -3.65
CA ARG A 136 2.93 -1.80 -4.91
C ARG A 136 4.22 -0.99 -5.01
N TYR A 137 4.25 0.25 -4.51
CA TYR A 137 5.50 1.02 -4.43
C TYR A 137 6.56 0.30 -3.60
N ALA A 138 6.16 -0.23 -2.45
CA ALA A 138 7.06 -0.97 -1.58
C ALA A 138 7.52 -2.31 -2.20
N ARG A 139 6.60 -3.04 -2.82
CA ARG A 139 6.92 -4.29 -3.52
C ARG A 139 7.88 -4.04 -4.70
N LYS A 140 7.64 -2.99 -5.47
CA LYS A 140 8.53 -2.57 -6.57
C LYS A 140 9.94 -2.19 -6.09
N ALA A 141 10.04 -1.61 -4.90
CA ALA A 141 11.32 -1.35 -4.24
C ALA A 141 11.97 -2.62 -3.62
N GLY A 142 11.33 -3.79 -3.71
CA GLY A 142 11.82 -5.05 -3.16
C GLY A 142 11.74 -5.12 -1.63
N MET A 143 10.77 -4.42 -1.01
CA MET A 143 10.57 -4.43 0.43
C MET A 143 9.51 -5.45 0.85
N TYR A 144 9.66 -6.00 2.05
CA TYR A 144 8.53 -6.61 2.77
C TYR A 144 7.54 -5.55 3.18
N VAL A 145 6.27 -5.90 3.22
CA VAL A 145 5.18 -4.99 3.58
C VAL A 145 4.36 -5.58 4.71
N ILE A 146 4.12 -4.80 5.75
CA ILE A 146 3.15 -5.13 6.79
C ILE A 146 2.02 -4.11 6.66
N VAL A 147 0.79 -4.60 6.48
CA VAL A 147 -0.43 -3.77 6.47
C VAL A 147 -1.27 -4.15 7.67
N ASN A 148 -1.80 -3.15 8.37
CA ASN A 148 -2.62 -3.37 9.54
C ASN A 148 -3.91 -2.55 9.51
N ASP A 149 -4.71 -2.71 10.56
CA ASP A 149 -5.68 -1.72 11.00
C ASP A 149 -5.10 -0.95 12.19
N HIS A 150 -5.04 0.40 12.08
CA HIS A 150 -4.28 1.23 13.00
C HIS A 150 -5.10 2.38 13.56
N TRP A 151 -5.42 2.31 14.82
CA TRP A 151 -6.29 3.20 15.57
C TRP A 151 -7.67 3.42 14.94
N ASP A 152 -7.75 3.71 13.68
CA ASP A 152 -8.94 3.77 12.84
C ASP A 152 -10.13 4.51 13.50
N GLY A 153 -9.84 5.68 14.11
CA GLY A 153 -10.80 6.48 14.86
C GLY A 153 -11.27 5.86 16.17
N GLY A 154 -10.67 4.77 16.61
CA GLY A 154 -10.97 4.11 17.88
C GLY A 154 -12.24 3.27 17.89
N TRP A 155 -12.77 2.86 16.73
CA TRP A 155 -13.97 2.03 16.66
C TRP A 155 -13.85 0.70 17.39
N TYR A 156 -12.63 0.17 17.55
CA TYR A 156 -12.35 -1.01 18.39
C TYR A 156 -12.83 -0.89 19.83
N GLY A 157 -13.01 0.34 20.33
CA GLY A 157 -13.65 0.58 21.65
C GLY A 157 -15.02 -0.07 21.78
N MET A 158 -15.70 -0.34 20.67
CA MET A 158 -16.98 -1.06 20.63
C MET A 158 -16.88 -2.48 21.20
N PHE A 159 -15.71 -3.15 21.08
CA PHE A 159 -15.49 -4.47 21.68
C PHE A 159 -15.57 -4.45 23.22
N GLY A 160 -15.23 -3.33 23.85
CA GLY A 160 -15.35 -3.13 25.28
C GLY A 160 -16.70 -2.64 25.77
N SER A 161 -17.70 -2.55 24.90
CA SER A 161 -19.03 -2.11 25.29
C SER A 161 -19.72 -3.11 26.22
N GLU A 162 -20.48 -2.62 27.20
CA GLU A 162 -21.36 -3.45 28.03
C GLU A 162 -22.51 -4.06 27.19
N SER A 163 -22.92 -3.40 26.09
CA SER A 163 -23.94 -3.90 25.18
C SER A 163 -23.43 -5.07 24.34
N ALA A 164 -24.08 -6.21 24.44
CA ALA A 164 -23.80 -7.37 23.62
C ALA A 164 -24.05 -7.10 22.11
N GLU A 165 -25.01 -6.26 21.80
CA GLU A 165 -25.32 -5.85 20.43
C GLU A 165 -24.19 -5.03 19.83
N THR A 166 -23.64 -4.08 20.60
CA THR A 166 -22.49 -3.27 20.17
C THR A 166 -21.25 -4.15 19.93
N ARG A 167 -20.98 -5.11 20.80
CA ARG A 167 -19.87 -6.05 20.60
C ARG A 167 -20.07 -6.95 19.37
N ALA A 168 -21.31 -7.39 19.12
CA ALA A 168 -21.64 -8.16 17.92
C ALA A 168 -21.41 -7.33 16.65
N LEU A 169 -21.86 -6.07 16.63
CA LEU A 169 -21.61 -5.14 15.54
C LEU A 169 -20.11 -4.93 15.27
N ALA A 170 -19.31 -4.76 16.33
CA ALA A 170 -17.86 -4.66 16.22
C ALA A 170 -17.23 -5.90 15.55
N MET A 171 -17.71 -7.09 15.92
CA MET A 171 -17.23 -8.35 15.34
C MET A 171 -17.63 -8.49 13.86
N GLU A 172 -18.82 -8.06 13.49
CA GLU A 172 -19.26 -8.05 12.10
C GLU A 172 -18.42 -7.07 11.28
N ALA A 173 -18.20 -5.86 11.79
CA ALA A 173 -17.35 -4.86 11.18
C ALA A 173 -15.92 -5.37 10.95
N TYR A 174 -15.32 -5.95 11.98
CA TYR A 174 -13.98 -6.53 11.92
C TYR A 174 -13.86 -7.62 10.84
N LYS A 175 -14.82 -8.55 10.81
CA LYS A 175 -14.85 -9.61 9.81
C LYS A 175 -15.05 -9.07 8.40
N GLY A 176 -16.01 -8.15 8.24
CA GLY A 176 -16.32 -7.54 6.94
C GLY A 176 -15.13 -6.75 6.38
N MET A 177 -14.42 -6.01 7.21
CA MET A 177 -13.20 -5.30 6.87
C MET A 177 -12.12 -6.26 6.39
N TRP A 178 -11.73 -7.23 7.22
CA TRP A 178 -10.64 -8.15 6.89
C TRP A 178 -10.97 -9.07 5.70
N GLN A 179 -12.24 -9.39 5.48
CA GLN A 179 -12.65 -10.15 4.30
C GLN A 179 -12.36 -9.37 3.01
N GLN A 180 -12.67 -8.08 2.97
CA GLN A 180 -12.40 -7.22 1.81
C GLN A 180 -10.90 -7.05 1.59
N ILE A 181 -10.12 -6.82 2.66
CA ILE A 181 -8.67 -6.71 2.59
C ILE A 181 -8.06 -8.02 2.07
N ALA A 182 -8.44 -9.14 2.65
CA ALA A 182 -7.93 -10.46 2.23
C ALA A 182 -8.29 -10.79 0.77
N GLU A 183 -9.49 -10.44 0.32
CA GLU A 183 -9.90 -10.64 -1.08
C GLU A 183 -9.10 -9.74 -2.03
N ARG A 184 -8.87 -8.48 -1.66
CA ARG A 184 -8.09 -7.54 -2.48
C ARG A 184 -6.65 -8.00 -2.68
N PHE A 185 -6.02 -8.49 -1.63
CA PHE A 185 -4.61 -8.85 -1.61
C PHE A 185 -4.33 -10.35 -1.72
N ARG A 186 -5.32 -11.15 -2.09
CA ARG A 186 -5.23 -12.63 -2.11
C ARG A 186 -4.15 -13.18 -3.03
N ASP A 187 -3.81 -12.43 -4.08
CA ASP A 187 -2.85 -12.84 -5.11
C ASP A 187 -1.43 -12.30 -4.84
N TYR A 188 -1.20 -11.71 -3.65
CA TYR A 188 0.13 -11.30 -3.21
C TYR A 188 0.87 -12.47 -2.55
N SER A 189 2.20 -12.44 -2.65
CA SER A 189 3.08 -13.44 -2.02
C SER A 189 3.28 -13.18 -0.53
N ASP A 190 4.08 -14.02 0.13
CA ASP A 190 4.49 -13.91 1.54
C ASP A 190 5.41 -12.71 1.86
N TYR A 191 5.64 -11.83 0.90
CA TYR A 191 6.22 -10.51 1.14
C TYR A 191 5.20 -9.51 1.71
N LEU A 192 3.90 -9.77 1.57
CA LEU A 192 2.84 -9.01 2.20
C LEU A 192 2.32 -9.74 3.44
N ILE A 193 2.37 -9.07 4.57
CA ILE A 193 2.00 -9.59 5.89
C ILE A 193 0.85 -8.76 6.43
N PHE A 194 -0.16 -9.40 6.99
CA PHE A 194 -1.27 -8.74 7.67
C PHE A 194 -1.07 -8.76 9.18
N GLU A 195 -1.18 -7.59 9.79
CA GLU A 195 -1.24 -7.40 11.23
C GLU A 195 -2.68 -7.05 11.61
N SER A 196 -3.31 -7.87 12.41
CA SER A 196 -4.76 -7.84 12.62
C SER A 196 -5.29 -6.55 13.27
N ALA A 197 -4.50 -5.93 14.16
CA ALA A 197 -4.82 -4.69 14.83
C ALA A 197 -3.58 -4.11 15.53
N ASN A 198 -3.54 -2.78 15.69
CA ASN A 198 -2.49 -2.07 16.41
C ASN A 198 -3.01 -1.66 17.79
N GLU A 199 -2.44 -2.23 18.88
CA GLU A 199 -2.64 -1.80 20.28
C GLU A 199 -4.10 -1.66 20.76
N GLU A 200 -5.08 -2.08 19.96
CA GLU A 200 -6.46 -1.60 20.07
C GLU A 200 -7.19 -2.08 21.31
N LEU A 201 -6.81 -3.23 21.81
CA LEU A 201 -7.51 -3.81 22.97
C LEU A 201 -6.81 -3.48 24.29
N GLY A 202 -5.50 -3.29 24.30
CA GLY A 202 -4.72 -2.97 25.46
C GLY A 202 -5.00 -3.91 26.65
N THR A 203 -5.02 -3.36 27.83
CA THR A 203 -5.33 -4.08 29.08
C THR A 203 -6.77 -3.89 29.57
N ARG A 204 -7.66 -3.38 28.73
CA ARG A 204 -9.03 -3.01 29.11
C ARG A 204 -10.02 -4.18 29.02
N PHE A 205 -9.58 -5.36 28.58
CA PHE A 205 -10.42 -6.54 28.33
C PHE A 205 -9.81 -7.78 28.97
#